data_6f5220c6c561365e25eab5970650bab5
#
_entry.id   6f5220c6c561365e25eab5970650bab5
#
_cell.length_a   1.000
_cell.length_b   1.000
_cell.length_c   1.000
_cell.angle_alpha   90.00
_cell.angle_beta   90.00
_cell.angle_gamma   90.00
#
_symmetry.space_group_name_H-M   'P 1'
#
loop_
_entity.id
_entity.type
_entity.pdbx_description
1 polymer ?
#
loop_
_entity_poly.entity_id
_entity_poly.type
_entity_poly.pdbx_seq_one_letter_code
_entity_poly.pdbx_strand_id
1 'polypeptide(L)'
;TFVEFLHHLPFYGLAVLCDEDQELRALAAELGRPVRTYGFSESADLRATDVRADAGRSHFMVHAAGFEPLPVTLNLPGRHNVLNALGAIAVARALDVPDAAIRDALGGFSGIGRRFQQLGALTLSDGGEALLMDDYAHHPREIEAVTEALRANWPDRRLVVIFQPHRYSRTRDLFEDFARVLGEAD
;
A
#
# COMPACT_ATOMS: atom_id res chain seq x y z
N THR A 1 22.23 -7.44 -1.42
CA THR A 1 21.59 -6.13 -1.68
C THR A 1 20.41 -6.28 -2.64
N PHE A 2 19.54 -5.24 -2.78
CA PHE A 2 18.45 -5.24 -3.77
C PHE A 2 18.97 -5.39 -5.20
N VAL A 3 20.08 -4.74 -5.51
CA VAL A 3 20.76 -4.84 -6.81
C VAL A 3 21.14 -6.29 -7.12
N GLU A 4 21.78 -6.98 -6.20
CA GLU A 4 22.13 -8.41 -6.36
C GLU A 4 20.89 -9.27 -6.57
N PHE A 5 19.82 -9.04 -5.80
CA PHE A 5 18.56 -9.76 -5.97
C PHE A 5 18.00 -9.62 -7.39
N LEU A 6 17.98 -8.40 -7.93
CA LEU A 6 17.49 -8.12 -9.27
C LEU A 6 18.43 -8.68 -10.37
N HIS A 7 19.74 -8.73 -10.12
CA HIS A 7 20.69 -9.36 -11.04
C HIS A 7 20.53 -10.87 -11.15
N HIS A 8 19.90 -11.55 -10.18
CA HIS A 8 19.55 -12.96 -10.29
C HIS A 8 18.36 -13.23 -11.21
N LEU A 9 17.65 -12.20 -11.67
CA LEU A 9 16.62 -12.37 -12.69
C LEU A 9 17.25 -12.88 -13.99
N PRO A 10 16.68 -13.91 -14.62
CA PRO A 10 17.10 -14.33 -15.94
C PRO A 10 16.91 -13.19 -16.96
N PHE A 11 17.59 -13.25 -18.10
CA PHE A 11 17.54 -12.19 -19.11
C PHE A 11 16.12 -11.91 -19.66
N TYR A 12 15.24 -12.90 -19.56
CA TYR A 12 13.80 -12.80 -19.93
C TYR A 12 12.89 -12.47 -18.74
N GLY A 13 13.43 -12.33 -17.55
CA GLY A 13 12.67 -12.03 -16.35
C GLY A 13 12.22 -10.57 -16.34
N LEU A 14 11.05 -10.30 -15.74
CA LEU A 14 10.49 -8.99 -15.57
C LEU A 14 10.66 -8.52 -14.12
N ALA A 15 11.24 -7.34 -13.94
CA ALA A 15 11.22 -6.63 -12.66
C ALA A 15 10.00 -5.69 -12.61
N VAL A 16 9.21 -5.79 -11.54
CA VAL A 16 8.08 -4.90 -11.27
C VAL A 16 8.45 -4.00 -10.09
N LEU A 17 8.61 -2.70 -10.32
CA LEU A 17 9.18 -1.75 -9.37
C LEU A 17 8.23 -0.58 -9.08
N CYS A 18 8.20 -0.15 -7.81
CA CYS A 18 7.43 1.02 -7.39
C CYS A 18 8.13 2.31 -7.83
N ASP A 19 7.46 3.16 -8.61
CA ASP A 19 7.99 4.44 -9.11
C ASP A 19 7.97 5.56 -8.05
N GLU A 20 7.29 5.34 -6.92
CA GLU A 20 7.26 6.30 -5.81
C GLU A 20 8.56 6.29 -4.99
N ASP A 21 9.35 5.23 -5.10
CA ASP A 21 10.65 5.12 -4.43
C ASP A 21 11.78 5.59 -5.36
N GLN A 22 12.48 6.66 -4.95
CA GLN A 22 13.52 7.27 -5.74
C GLN A 22 14.71 6.35 -6.00
N GLU A 23 15.06 5.49 -5.04
CA GLU A 23 16.17 4.53 -5.17
C GLU A 23 15.79 3.42 -6.17
N LEU A 24 14.55 2.91 -6.10
CA LEU A 24 14.06 1.92 -7.07
C LEU A 24 13.95 2.49 -8.48
N ARG A 25 13.57 3.76 -8.60
CA ARG A 25 13.51 4.46 -9.89
C ARG A 25 14.90 4.60 -10.54
N ALA A 26 15.89 4.99 -9.76
CA ALA A 26 17.27 5.05 -10.21
C ALA A 26 17.78 3.67 -10.63
N LEU A 27 17.51 2.66 -9.84
CA LEU A 27 17.89 1.27 -10.11
C LEU A 27 17.22 0.72 -11.37
N ALA A 28 15.97 1.07 -11.65
CA ALA A 28 15.25 0.65 -12.85
C ALA A 28 15.99 1.03 -14.15
N ALA A 29 16.60 2.23 -14.17
CA ALA A 29 17.36 2.72 -15.33
C ALA A 29 18.66 1.95 -15.59
N GLU A 30 19.23 1.34 -14.58
CA GLU A 30 20.54 0.66 -14.64
C GLU A 30 20.43 -0.87 -14.77
N LEU A 31 19.24 -1.44 -14.59
CA LEU A 31 19.09 -2.89 -14.38
C LEU A 31 19.44 -3.75 -15.58
N GLY A 32 19.36 -3.24 -16.83
CA GLY A 32 19.62 -4.00 -18.06
C GLY A 32 18.72 -5.25 -18.23
N ARG A 33 17.53 -5.23 -17.62
CA ARG A 33 16.48 -6.24 -17.68
C ARG A 33 15.16 -5.58 -18.04
N PRO A 34 14.16 -6.32 -18.53
CA PRO A 34 12.80 -5.78 -18.65
C PRO A 34 12.30 -5.27 -17.31
N VAL A 35 11.87 -4.01 -17.27
CA VAL A 35 11.29 -3.38 -16.08
C VAL A 35 9.87 -2.92 -16.40
N ARG A 36 8.98 -3.05 -15.44
CA ARG A 36 7.66 -2.43 -15.44
C ARG A 36 7.51 -1.64 -14.15
N THR A 37 7.33 -0.33 -14.28
CA THR A 37 7.13 0.54 -13.13
C THR A 37 5.65 0.72 -12.82
N TYR A 38 5.33 0.98 -11.55
CA TYR A 38 3.96 1.31 -11.14
C TYR A 38 3.96 2.41 -10.08
N GLY A 39 2.92 3.25 -10.09
CA GLY A 39 2.81 4.36 -9.15
C GLY A 39 1.68 5.31 -9.47
N PHE A 40 1.76 6.50 -8.89
CA PHE A 40 0.85 7.62 -9.16
C PHE A 40 1.45 8.63 -10.16
N SER A 41 2.76 8.57 -10.34
CA SER A 41 3.51 9.44 -11.24
C SER A 41 3.12 9.24 -12.69
N GLU A 42 3.25 10.28 -13.51
CA GLU A 42 3.08 10.21 -14.96
C GLU A 42 4.17 9.38 -15.65
N SER A 43 5.31 9.21 -14.99
CA SER A 43 6.41 8.39 -15.47
C SER A 43 6.19 6.88 -15.30
N ALA A 44 5.25 6.47 -14.46
CA ALA A 44 5.00 5.04 -14.22
C ALA A 44 4.32 4.35 -15.40
N ASP A 45 4.77 3.14 -15.76
CA ASP A 45 4.15 2.30 -16.80
C ASP A 45 2.72 1.89 -16.45
N LEU A 46 2.45 1.61 -15.17
CA LEU A 46 1.10 1.45 -14.61
C LEU A 46 0.83 2.60 -13.65
N ARG A 47 -0.11 3.45 -14.00
CA ARG A 47 -0.45 4.62 -13.20
C ARG A 47 -1.85 4.50 -12.60
N ALA A 48 -2.00 4.77 -11.29
CA ALA A 48 -3.31 4.99 -10.69
C ALA A 48 -3.68 6.47 -10.68
N THR A 49 -4.92 6.77 -11.10
CA THR A 49 -5.55 8.11 -11.03
C THR A 49 -6.89 8.02 -10.30
N ASP A 50 -7.48 9.17 -10.00
CA ASP A 50 -8.81 9.28 -9.40
C ASP A 50 -8.97 8.47 -8.12
N VAL A 51 -7.89 8.39 -7.32
CA VAL A 51 -7.89 7.62 -6.08
C VAL A 51 -8.81 8.27 -5.05
N ARG A 52 -9.83 7.52 -4.64
CA ARG A 52 -10.83 7.94 -3.65
C ARG A 52 -11.02 6.86 -2.60
N ALA A 53 -11.16 7.28 -1.35
CA ALA A 53 -11.53 6.41 -0.23
C ALA A 53 -13.05 6.50 -0.01
N ASP A 54 -13.70 5.36 0.18
CA ASP A 54 -15.11 5.27 0.53
C ASP A 54 -15.38 4.04 1.39
N ALA A 55 -15.90 4.27 2.60
CA ALA A 55 -16.34 3.24 3.53
C ALA A 55 -15.34 2.06 3.72
N GLY A 56 -14.06 2.36 3.86
CA GLY A 56 -13.01 1.35 4.03
C GLY A 56 -12.53 0.70 2.73
N ARG A 57 -12.88 1.25 1.59
CA ARG A 57 -12.45 0.81 0.26
C ARG A 57 -11.66 1.90 -0.45
N SER A 58 -10.88 1.48 -1.44
CA SER A 58 -10.21 2.40 -2.37
C SER A 58 -10.76 2.18 -3.78
N HIS A 59 -11.14 3.28 -4.44
CA HIS A 59 -11.56 3.30 -5.85
C HIS A 59 -10.52 4.08 -6.64
N PHE A 60 -10.11 3.55 -7.77
CA PHE A 60 -9.13 4.21 -8.63
C PHE A 60 -9.21 3.69 -10.07
N MET A 61 -8.61 4.46 -10.98
CA MET A 61 -8.47 4.09 -12.38
C MET A 61 -7.01 3.70 -12.66
N VAL A 62 -6.79 2.57 -13.32
CA VAL A 62 -5.44 2.14 -13.74
C VAL A 62 -5.25 2.39 -15.22
N HIS A 63 -4.19 3.14 -15.56
CA HIS A 63 -3.77 3.40 -16.92
C HIS A 63 -2.46 2.69 -17.22
N ALA A 64 -2.35 2.11 -18.40
CA ALA A 64 -1.11 1.53 -18.93
C ALA A 64 -1.13 1.58 -20.45
N ALA A 65 0.02 1.78 -21.06
CA ALA A 65 0.13 1.84 -22.53
C ALA A 65 -0.32 0.51 -23.17
N GLY A 66 -1.16 0.60 -24.19
CA GLY A 66 -1.71 -0.58 -24.90
C GLY A 66 -2.88 -1.29 -24.21
N PHE A 67 -3.41 -0.74 -23.11
CA PHE A 67 -4.57 -1.27 -22.40
C PHE A 67 -5.65 -0.20 -22.25
N GLU A 68 -6.91 -0.64 -22.25
CA GLU A 68 -8.01 0.22 -21.87
C GLU A 68 -7.90 0.58 -20.37
N PRO A 69 -8.33 1.80 -19.97
CA PRO A 69 -8.37 2.17 -18.57
C PRO A 69 -9.19 1.20 -17.74
N LEU A 70 -8.60 0.68 -16.66
CA LEU A 70 -9.20 -0.33 -15.79
C LEU A 70 -9.74 0.33 -14.52
N PRO A 71 -11.06 0.42 -14.32
CA PRO A 71 -11.65 0.83 -13.05
C PRO A 71 -11.49 -0.28 -12.02
N VAL A 72 -10.91 0.05 -10.87
CA VAL A 72 -10.65 -0.88 -9.78
C VAL A 72 -11.34 -0.42 -8.50
N THR A 73 -12.02 -1.34 -7.84
CA THR A 73 -12.44 -1.23 -6.46
C THR A 73 -11.62 -2.21 -5.65
N LEU A 74 -10.82 -1.70 -4.74
CA LEU A 74 -10.02 -2.48 -3.80
C LEU A 74 -10.70 -2.45 -2.44
N ASN A 75 -10.97 -3.61 -1.87
CA ASN A 75 -11.64 -3.74 -0.56
C ASN A 75 -10.65 -3.52 0.61
N LEU A 76 -9.72 -2.62 0.43
CA LEU A 76 -8.76 -2.12 1.42
C LEU A 76 -8.55 -0.62 1.22
N PRO A 77 -8.53 0.16 2.30
CA PRO A 77 -8.25 1.59 2.22
C PRO A 77 -6.75 1.88 2.23
N GLY A 78 -6.39 3.09 1.81
CA GLY A 78 -5.05 3.64 1.91
C GLY A 78 -4.24 3.59 0.61
N ARG A 79 -3.50 4.67 0.35
CA ARG A 79 -2.68 4.82 -0.85
C ARG A 79 -1.63 3.72 -1.00
N HIS A 80 -1.05 3.25 0.11
CA HIS A 80 -0.10 2.14 0.11
C HIS A 80 -0.72 0.83 -0.39
N ASN A 81 -2.01 0.57 -0.09
CA ASN A 81 -2.72 -0.60 -0.60
C ASN A 81 -3.05 -0.45 -2.10
N VAL A 82 -3.28 0.77 -2.58
CA VAL A 82 -3.38 1.04 -4.03
C VAL A 82 -2.06 0.70 -4.73
N LEU A 83 -0.90 1.10 -4.16
CA LEU A 83 0.41 0.72 -4.70
C LEU A 83 0.62 -0.80 -4.70
N ASN A 84 0.27 -1.48 -3.62
CA ASN A 84 0.33 -2.95 -3.56
C ASN A 84 -0.55 -3.59 -4.65
N ALA A 85 -1.76 -3.07 -4.86
CA ALA A 85 -2.65 -3.54 -5.92
C ALA A 85 -2.08 -3.27 -7.31
N LEU A 86 -1.45 -2.11 -7.56
CA LEU A 86 -0.79 -1.83 -8.84
C LEU A 86 0.33 -2.82 -9.13
N GLY A 87 1.15 -3.16 -8.13
CA GLY A 87 2.19 -4.19 -8.27
C GLY A 87 1.58 -5.56 -8.64
N ALA A 88 0.49 -5.96 -7.98
CA ALA A 88 -0.23 -7.18 -8.30
C ALA A 88 -0.83 -7.16 -9.71
N ILE A 89 -1.44 -6.04 -10.13
CA ILE A 89 -1.98 -5.85 -11.48
C ILE A 89 -0.87 -5.94 -12.53
N ALA A 90 0.29 -5.34 -12.27
CA ALA A 90 1.44 -5.40 -13.18
C ALA A 90 1.91 -6.84 -13.43
N VAL A 91 2.00 -7.63 -12.36
CA VAL A 91 2.36 -9.06 -12.46
C VAL A 91 1.25 -9.85 -13.16
N ALA A 92 -0.02 -9.63 -12.80
CA ALA A 92 -1.15 -10.33 -13.38
C ALA A 92 -1.25 -10.10 -14.90
N ARG A 93 -1.10 -8.84 -15.35
CA ARG A 93 -1.08 -8.51 -16.79
C ARG A 93 0.12 -9.09 -17.52
N ALA A 94 1.29 -9.17 -16.86
CA ALA A 94 2.47 -9.84 -17.42
C ALA A 94 2.29 -11.36 -17.59
N LEU A 95 1.34 -11.94 -16.88
CA LEU A 95 0.92 -13.34 -16.96
C LEU A 95 -0.37 -13.55 -17.78
N ASP A 96 -0.78 -12.55 -18.56
CA ASP A 96 -1.97 -12.55 -19.40
C ASP A 96 -3.29 -12.86 -18.65
N VAL A 97 -3.35 -12.48 -17.36
CA VAL A 97 -4.61 -12.61 -16.59
C VAL A 97 -5.62 -11.57 -17.09
N PRO A 98 -6.86 -11.98 -17.44
CA PRO A 98 -7.88 -11.04 -17.93
C PRO A 98 -8.23 -9.97 -16.91
N ASP A 99 -8.42 -8.72 -17.35
CA ASP A 99 -8.75 -7.57 -16.50
C ASP A 99 -10.05 -7.80 -15.67
N ALA A 100 -10.99 -8.57 -16.18
CA ALA A 100 -12.20 -8.95 -15.43
C ALA A 100 -11.83 -9.77 -14.18
N ALA A 101 -10.96 -10.78 -14.31
CA ALA A 101 -10.51 -11.60 -13.20
C ALA A 101 -9.69 -10.79 -12.19
N ILE A 102 -8.87 -9.83 -12.65
CA ILE A 102 -8.13 -8.90 -11.79
C ILE A 102 -9.09 -8.07 -10.95
N ARG A 103 -10.12 -7.46 -11.56
CA ARG A 103 -11.14 -6.67 -10.84
C ARG A 103 -11.89 -7.50 -9.81
N ASP A 104 -12.33 -8.69 -10.19
CA ASP A 104 -13.10 -9.57 -9.31
C ASP A 104 -12.25 -9.99 -8.09
N ALA A 105 -10.98 -10.34 -8.31
CA ALA A 105 -10.06 -10.71 -7.24
C ALA A 105 -9.80 -9.55 -6.27
N LEU A 106 -9.54 -8.34 -6.78
CA LEU A 106 -9.28 -7.17 -5.94
C LEU A 106 -10.53 -6.69 -5.19
N GLY A 107 -11.71 -6.73 -5.83
CA GLY A 107 -12.97 -6.39 -5.21
C GLY A 107 -13.42 -7.39 -4.14
N GLY A 108 -13.08 -8.66 -4.31
CA GLY A 108 -13.37 -9.72 -3.35
C GLY A 108 -12.29 -9.93 -2.28
N PHE A 109 -11.13 -9.26 -2.40
CA PHE A 109 -10.02 -9.44 -1.48
C PHE A 109 -10.35 -8.85 -0.10
N SER A 110 -10.45 -9.70 0.91
CA SER A 110 -10.82 -9.32 2.28
C SER A 110 -9.62 -8.90 3.16
N GLY A 111 -8.44 -8.75 2.55
CA GLY A 111 -7.21 -8.42 3.28
C GLY A 111 -6.51 -9.64 3.86
N ILE A 112 -5.47 -9.36 4.62
CA ILE A 112 -4.66 -10.34 5.34
C ILE A 112 -4.79 -10.01 6.82
N GLY A 113 -4.81 -11.02 7.70
CA GLY A 113 -4.84 -10.79 9.14
C GLY A 113 -3.72 -9.85 9.58
N ARG A 114 -4.05 -8.92 10.47
CA ARG A 114 -3.14 -7.90 10.98
C ARG A 114 -2.58 -6.95 9.89
N ARG A 115 -3.35 -6.68 8.83
CA ARG A 115 -3.07 -5.67 7.81
C ARG A 115 -4.33 -4.84 7.59
N PHE A 116 -4.41 -3.69 8.28
CA PHE A 116 -5.60 -2.83 8.33
C PHE A 116 -6.87 -3.63 8.70
N GLN A 117 -6.72 -4.60 9.61
CA GLN A 117 -7.78 -5.53 9.97
C GLN A 117 -8.76 -4.87 10.92
N GLN A 118 -10.02 -4.75 10.51
CA GLN A 118 -11.08 -4.31 11.39
C GLN A 118 -11.53 -5.48 12.27
N LEU A 119 -11.34 -5.35 13.60
CA LEU A 119 -11.73 -6.38 14.58
C LEU A 119 -13.14 -6.18 15.11
N GLY A 120 -13.75 -5.01 14.90
CA GLY A 120 -15.09 -4.70 15.34
C GLY A 120 -15.20 -3.38 16.10
N ALA A 121 -16.32 -3.17 16.73
CA ALA A 121 -16.60 -1.99 17.55
C ALA A 121 -16.62 -2.38 19.05
N LEU A 122 -16.06 -1.50 19.87
CA LEU A 122 -16.11 -1.59 21.33
C LEU A 122 -17.03 -0.51 21.88
N THR A 123 -17.96 -0.90 22.75
CA THR A 123 -18.74 0.07 23.52
C THR A 123 -17.88 0.59 24.67
N LEU A 124 -17.73 1.92 24.75
CA LEU A 124 -17.00 2.60 25.81
C LEU A 124 -17.87 2.80 27.05
N SER A 125 -17.25 3.04 28.20
CA SER A 125 -17.95 3.23 29.49
C SER A 125 -18.86 4.47 29.52
N ASP A 126 -18.61 5.45 28.66
CA ASP A 126 -19.43 6.66 28.49
C ASP A 126 -20.58 6.49 27.49
N GLY A 127 -20.78 5.26 26.97
CA GLY A 127 -21.77 4.95 25.92
C GLY A 127 -21.30 5.26 24.49
N GLY A 128 -20.08 5.74 24.30
CA GLY A 128 -19.49 5.94 22.99
C GLY A 128 -19.07 4.63 22.33
N GLU A 129 -18.62 4.71 21.08
CA GLU A 129 -18.15 3.55 20.29
C GLU A 129 -16.74 3.80 19.76
N ALA A 130 -15.85 2.86 19.99
CA ALA A 130 -14.51 2.81 19.38
C ALA A 130 -14.43 1.70 18.34
N LEU A 131 -13.96 2.04 17.14
CA LEU A 131 -13.61 1.07 16.12
C LEU A 131 -12.22 0.50 16.40
N LEU A 132 -12.11 -0.81 16.54
CA LEU A 132 -10.84 -1.49 16.80
C LEU A 132 -10.21 -1.98 15.51
N MET A 133 -8.98 -1.52 15.24
CA MET A 133 -8.18 -1.91 14.09
C MET A 133 -6.88 -2.57 14.55
N ASP A 134 -6.46 -3.64 13.87
CA ASP A 134 -5.14 -4.28 14.09
C ASP A 134 -4.30 -4.20 12.82
N ASP A 135 -3.06 -3.71 12.97
CA ASP A 135 -2.08 -3.67 11.90
C ASP A 135 -0.71 -4.15 12.40
N TYR A 136 0.02 -4.84 11.56
CA TYR A 136 1.37 -5.34 11.87
C TYR A 136 2.45 -4.27 11.63
N ALA A 137 2.07 -3.02 11.41
CA ALA A 137 2.98 -1.91 11.21
C ALA A 137 4.02 -1.83 12.35
N HIS A 138 5.29 -1.87 11.99
CA HIS A 138 6.41 -1.90 12.93
C HIS A 138 7.60 -1.04 12.49
N HIS A 139 7.41 -0.29 11.41
CA HIS A 139 8.33 0.74 10.91
C HIS A 139 7.60 2.09 10.89
N PRO A 140 8.26 3.24 11.15
CA PRO A 140 7.60 4.55 11.15
C PRO A 140 6.79 4.83 9.89
N ARG A 141 7.32 4.53 8.71
CA ARG A 141 6.61 4.69 7.42
C ARG A 141 5.33 3.84 7.31
N GLU A 142 5.33 2.64 7.90
CA GLU A 142 4.13 1.79 7.92
C GLU A 142 3.06 2.40 8.85
N ILE A 143 3.47 2.88 10.04
CA ILE A 143 2.57 3.55 11.00
C ILE A 143 1.97 4.79 10.35
N GLU A 144 2.78 5.64 9.73
CA GLU A 144 2.36 6.84 9.01
C GLU A 144 1.30 6.49 7.93
N ALA A 145 1.58 5.50 7.08
CA ALA A 145 0.64 5.09 6.04
C ALA A 145 -0.70 4.56 6.59
N VAL A 146 -0.67 3.84 7.73
CA VAL A 146 -1.87 3.34 8.40
C VAL A 146 -2.66 4.49 9.03
N THR A 147 -2.00 5.42 9.73
CA THR A 147 -2.66 6.58 10.35
C THR A 147 -3.26 7.51 9.31
N GLU A 148 -2.57 7.78 8.21
CA GLU A 148 -3.12 8.52 7.07
C GLU A 148 -4.38 7.85 6.49
N ALA A 149 -4.34 6.52 6.31
CA ALA A 149 -5.50 5.78 5.82
C ALA A 149 -6.68 5.84 6.80
N LEU A 150 -6.44 5.78 8.12
CA LEU A 150 -7.46 5.93 9.14
C LEU A 150 -8.08 7.34 9.11
N ARG A 151 -7.26 8.39 9.05
CA ARG A 151 -7.73 9.78 8.95
C ARG A 151 -8.54 10.03 7.68
N ALA A 152 -8.13 9.49 6.54
CA ALA A 152 -8.85 9.63 5.28
C ALA A 152 -10.24 8.95 5.29
N ASN A 153 -10.38 7.84 6.01
CA ASN A 153 -11.65 7.08 6.05
C ASN A 153 -12.57 7.51 7.18
N TRP A 154 -12.03 8.02 8.28
CA TRP A 154 -12.77 8.45 9.47
C TRP A 154 -12.26 9.80 10.00
N PRO A 155 -12.39 10.89 9.22
CA PRO A 155 -11.77 12.19 9.53
C PRO A 155 -12.29 12.83 10.83
N ASP A 156 -13.52 12.52 11.21
CA ASP A 156 -14.18 13.09 12.39
C ASP A 156 -14.00 12.26 13.66
N ARG A 157 -13.30 11.12 13.56
CA ARG A 157 -13.06 10.27 14.73
C ARG A 157 -11.70 10.56 15.35
N ARG A 158 -11.68 10.58 16.70
CA ARG A 158 -10.43 10.58 17.46
C ARG A 158 -9.62 9.33 17.16
N LEU A 159 -8.32 9.50 16.90
CA LEU A 159 -7.38 8.42 16.64
C LEU A 159 -6.52 8.13 17.88
N VAL A 160 -6.66 6.95 18.44
CA VAL A 160 -5.82 6.45 19.52
C VAL A 160 -4.95 5.33 18.98
N VAL A 161 -3.63 5.47 19.11
CA VAL A 161 -2.65 4.49 18.65
C VAL A 161 -2.05 3.76 19.85
N ILE A 162 -2.13 2.43 19.85
CA ILE A 162 -1.45 1.56 20.81
C ILE A 162 -0.32 0.87 20.05
N PHE A 163 0.93 1.19 20.39
CA PHE A 163 2.10 0.69 19.68
C PHE A 163 3.04 -0.07 20.61
N GLN A 164 3.45 -1.26 20.20
CA GLN A 164 4.49 -2.02 20.87
C GLN A 164 5.74 -2.07 19.99
N PRO A 165 6.85 -1.42 20.38
CA PRO A 165 8.09 -1.46 19.63
C PRO A 165 8.62 -2.89 19.48
N HIS A 166 9.13 -3.20 18.28
CA HIS A 166 9.75 -4.48 17.98
C HIS A 166 11.14 -4.30 17.38
N ARG A 167 12.14 -5.03 17.92
CA ARG A 167 13.57 -4.94 17.67
C ARG A 167 14.20 -3.66 18.24
N TYR A 168 15.07 -3.83 19.23
CA TYR A 168 15.80 -2.75 19.91
C TYR A 168 16.62 -1.88 18.95
N SER A 169 17.31 -2.49 17.97
CA SER A 169 18.10 -1.74 16.99
C SER A 169 17.21 -0.79 16.16
N ARG A 170 16.08 -1.27 15.65
CA ARG A 170 15.15 -0.43 14.87
C ARG A 170 14.61 0.73 15.72
N THR A 171 14.18 0.43 16.95
CA THR A 171 13.64 1.45 17.85
C THR A 171 14.68 2.51 18.17
N ARG A 172 15.94 2.11 18.41
CA ARG A 172 17.04 3.03 18.65
C ARG A 172 17.37 3.87 17.41
N ASP A 173 17.54 3.21 16.27
CA ASP A 173 18.04 3.84 15.05
C ASP A 173 16.99 4.75 14.38
N LEU A 174 15.70 4.53 14.64
CA LEU A 174 14.57 5.30 14.10
C LEU A 174 13.74 6.00 15.20
N PHE A 175 14.35 6.29 16.36
CA PHE A 175 13.63 6.82 17.52
C PHE A 175 12.90 8.14 17.22
N GLU A 176 13.56 9.08 16.56
CA GLU A 176 12.98 10.38 16.21
C GLU A 176 11.80 10.23 15.22
N ASP A 177 11.91 9.31 14.26
CA ASP A 177 10.82 9.02 13.33
C ASP A 177 9.62 8.41 14.06
N PHE A 178 9.84 7.47 15.00
CA PHE A 178 8.76 6.93 15.83
C PHE A 178 8.10 8.01 16.67
N ALA A 179 8.90 8.88 17.32
CA ALA A 179 8.38 9.98 18.13
C ALA A 179 7.50 10.92 17.30
N ARG A 180 7.94 11.24 16.08
CA ARG A 180 7.17 12.09 15.14
C ARG A 180 5.84 11.43 14.77
N VAL A 181 5.86 10.21 14.21
CA VAL A 181 4.63 9.59 13.67
C VAL A 181 3.61 9.21 14.75
N LEU A 182 4.08 8.83 15.95
CA LEU A 182 3.19 8.54 17.07
C LEU A 182 2.63 9.79 17.71
N GLY A 183 3.36 10.93 17.62
CA GLY A 183 2.90 12.22 18.08
C GLY A 183 1.78 12.85 17.21
N GLU A 184 1.47 12.27 16.07
CA GLU A 184 0.35 12.67 15.19
C GLU A 184 -1.00 12.06 15.60
N ALA A 185 -1.01 11.13 16.56
CA ALA A 185 -2.25 10.63 17.18
C ALA A 185 -2.87 11.68 18.12
N ASP A 186 -4.19 11.53 18.42
CA ASP A 186 -4.93 12.46 19.30
C ASP A 186 -4.72 12.15 20.79
#